data_72086b2dbd568fe0f4af5e6bc7b6d876
#
_entry.id   72086b2dbd568fe0f4af5e6bc7b6d876
#
_cell.length_a   1.000
_cell.length_b   1.000
_cell.length_c   1.000
_cell.angle_alpha   90.00
_cell.angle_beta   90.00
_cell.angle_gamma   90.00
#
_symmetry.space_group_name_H-M   'P 1'
#
loop_
_entity.id
_entity.type
_entity.pdbx_description
1 polymer ?
#
loop_
_entity_poly.entity_id
_entity_poly.type
_entity_poly.pdbx_seq_one_letter_code
_entity_poly.pdbx_strand_id
1 'polypeptide(L)'
;MLIWVLLSIVTLSMHFHPHTHWQRRTHWRKPLLMLLVSSFFVVGIQAQTSLPSLGDRISGTVSMKQEYAMGQQFLSQIRRSAPTIPDALINEYLENLTYKLASRSQLQDHRLSFVIIDSEDLNAFAAPGGIIGVNTGLFLNAKTEAEFASVMAHEIAHVSQRHFARGVDQAQAGRVGQMAALLASVVVMATSDAQHGQAAILAVQGRAVENQLRFSRSNEAEADRIGQDNMYSAGFDPSGMSDLFESLIAINRYGRRPPEFLLSHPVTESRIADARGRAIRYPDREYDQNIEYQVMRARVRGHYSENKPGLVMEYKRELERSVGEFEQDTNRYGLATAYWENEQYREALETLAPLLEKDANRISYVVTNAEIYTAQNEPGMAITFLRRHMSINPGNHPLTMAYVDALIEARSYNEAAEVMEEHARSRTVDHNLWYQLAEAQGKAGNISKVHQARAEYFVLLGDFRKARQQLQYALRIETDNGAAPVVESRLRQKIREVEQKQLELQG
;
A
#
# COMPACT_ATOMS: atom_id res chain seq x y z
N MET A 1 7.54 9.32 -56.16
CA MET A 1 6.89 8.67 -57.29
C MET A 1 5.57 8.14 -56.78
N LEU A 2 4.59 8.91 -57.00
CA LEU A 2 3.42 8.77 -57.89
C LEU A 2 2.47 7.67 -57.39
N ILE A 3 1.23 7.85 -57.17
CA ILE A 3 0.05 8.57 -57.71
C ILE A 3 -1.12 7.79 -57.16
N TRP A 4 -2.07 8.33 -56.41
CA TRP A 4 -3.36 8.90 -56.80
C TRP A 4 -4.26 7.90 -57.59
N VAL A 5 -5.53 7.70 -57.26
CA VAL A 5 -6.76 8.38 -57.69
C VAL A 5 -7.88 7.32 -57.63
N LEU A 6 -9.10 7.42 -57.28
CA LEU A 6 -10.31 8.23 -57.44
C LEU A 6 -11.47 7.53 -56.72
N LEU A 7 -12.32 8.11 -55.93
CA LEU A 7 -13.53 8.90 -56.18
C LEU A 7 -14.55 8.37 -57.20
N SER A 8 -15.79 8.15 -56.78
CA SER A 8 -17.09 8.54 -57.36
C SER A 8 -18.23 7.88 -56.61
N ILE A 9 -19.08 8.57 -55.84
CA ILE A 9 -20.28 9.36 -56.16
C ILE A 9 -21.27 8.60 -57.07
N VAL A 10 -22.46 8.31 -56.58
CA VAL A 10 -23.76 8.53 -57.25
C VAL A 10 -24.87 8.68 -56.20
N THR A 11 -25.46 9.84 -56.21
CA THR A 11 -26.78 10.27 -55.69
C THR A 11 -27.88 9.92 -56.65
N LEU A 12 -29.10 9.75 -56.15
CA LEU A 12 -30.41 10.19 -56.71
C LEU A 12 -31.55 9.56 -55.86
N SER A 13 -32.34 10.21 -55.14
CA SER A 13 -33.30 11.28 -55.37
C SER A 13 -34.72 10.82 -55.76
N MET A 14 -35.68 11.23 -54.95
CA MET A 14 -37.12 11.60 -55.24
C MET A 14 -38.12 10.45 -55.49
N HIS A 15 -39.37 10.47 -55.12
CA HIS A 15 -40.34 11.52 -54.84
C HIS A 15 -41.64 10.94 -54.24
N PHE A 16 -42.31 11.77 -53.39
CA PHE A 16 -43.76 12.14 -53.31
C PHE A 16 -44.87 11.12 -53.08
N HIS A 17 -45.61 11.27 -51.98
CA HIS A 17 -46.98 11.64 -51.66
C HIS A 17 -48.15 11.27 -52.63
N PRO A 18 -49.43 11.37 -52.26
CA PRO A 18 -50.15 11.33 -50.98
C PRO A 18 -51.58 10.67 -51.07
N HIS A 19 -52.44 10.97 -50.06
CA HIS A 19 -53.95 10.92 -50.05
C HIS A 19 -54.58 9.56 -49.68
N THR A 20 -55.66 9.49 -49.00
CA THR A 20 -56.72 10.32 -48.38
C THR A 20 -57.66 9.46 -47.58
N HIS A 21 -58.26 10.08 -46.51
CA HIS A 21 -59.66 10.05 -46.07
C HIS A 21 -60.45 8.74 -45.82
N TRP A 22 -61.13 8.63 -44.75
CA TRP A 22 -62.41 9.00 -44.24
C TRP A 22 -62.90 7.98 -43.18
N GLN A 23 -63.23 8.43 -42.02
CA GLN A 23 -64.45 8.81 -41.35
C GLN A 23 -65.27 7.67 -40.71
N ARG A 24 -65.54 7.95 -39.41
CA ARG A 24 -66.80 7.87 -38.65
C ARG A 24 -67.40 6.48 -38.33
N ARG A 25 -67.85 6.21 -37.16
CA ARG A 25 -68.80 6.72 -36.21
C ARG A 25 -68.94 5.81 -34.99
N THR A 26 -68.95 6.42 -33.80
CA THR A 26 -69.97 6.37 -32.75
C THR A 26 -70.69 5.05 -32.39
N HIS A 27 -70.71 4.72 -31.08
CA HIS A 27 -71.83 4.73 -30.17
C HIS A 27 -71.44 4.25 -28.77
N TRP A 28 -71.54 5.08 -27.81
CA TRP A 28 -72.25 5.07 -26.54
C TRP A 28 -72.66 3.71 -25.97
N ARG A 29 -72.18 3.45 -24.71
CA ARG A 29 -73.03 3.20 -23.52
C ARG A 29 -72.17 3.09 -22.26
N LYS A 30 -72.37 3.99 -21.32
CA LYS A 30 -72.17 3.77 -19.88
C LYS A 30 -73.42 3.06 -19.38
N PRO A 31 -73.42 2.33 -18.24
CA PRO A 31 -73.07 2.87 -16.92
C PRO A 31 -72.58 1.83 -15.91
N LEU A 32 -72.18 2.21 -14.81
CA LEU A 32 -72.56 2.03 -13.40
C LEU A 32 -71.44 1.78 -12.47
N LEU A 33 -71.30 2.69 -11.60
CA LEU A 33 -70.73 2.71 -10.27
C LEU A 33 -70.63 1.34 -9.57
N MET A 34 -69.49 1.03 -9.03
CA MET A 34 -69.36 0.36 -7.74
C MET A 34 -68.07 0.86 -7.03
N LEU A 35 -68.25 1.66 -6.01
CA LEU A 35 -67.29 2.12 -5.03
C LEU A 35 -66.92 0.91 -4.18
N LEU A 36 -65.66 0.49 -4.26
CA LEU A 36 -65.05 -0.36 -3.25
C LEU A 36 -63.80 0.36 -2.73
N VAL A 37 -63.98 0.94 -1.55
CA VAL A 37 -62.89 1.50 -0.72
C VAL A 37 -62.05 0.35 -0.26
N SER A 38 -60.94 0.12 -0.93
CA SER A 38 -59.88 -0.72 -0.43
C SER A 38 -58.78 0.14 0.16
N SER A 39 -58.75 0.17 1.49
CA SER A 39 -57.71 0.77 2.28
C SER A 39 -56.37 0.08 1.94
N PHE A 40 -55.58 0.66 1.06
CA PHE A 40 -54.19 0.27 0.88
C PHE A 40 -53.37 0.85 2.03
N PHE A 41 -53.07 -0.01 2.99
CA PHE A 41 -51.90 0.19 3.86
C PHE A 41 -50.66 0.27 2.96
N VAL A 42 -50.14 1.48 2.76
CA VAL A 42 -48.79 1.68 2.23
C VAL A 42 -47.84 1.31 3.34
N VAL A 43 -47.46 0.04 3.40
CA VAL A 43 -46.26 -0.39 4.09
C VAL A 43 -45.12 0.19 3.28
N GLY A 44 -44.51 1.25 3.79
CA GLY A 44 -43.26 1.78 3.27
C GLY A 44 -42.21 0.70 3.30
N ILE A 45 -42.02 -0.02 2.19
CA ILE A 45 -40.85 -0.80 1.94
C ILE A 45 -39.74 0.23 1.74
N GLN A 46 -39.01 0.50 2.82
CA GLN A 46 -37.67 1.05 2.67
C GLN A 46 -36.84 -0.04 1.92
N ALA A 47 -36.79 0.11 0.61
CA ALA A 47 -35.83 -0.60 -0.19
C ALA A 47 -34.48 -0.12 0.28
N GLN A 48 -33.86 -0.88 1.20
CA GLN A 48 -32.42 -0.85 1.36
C GLN A 48 -31.85 -1.21 -0.01
N THR A 49 -31.44 -0.20 -0.77
CA THR A 49 -30.67 -0.36 -1.99
C THR A 49 -29.21 -0.66 -1.62
N SER A 50 -28.99 -1.69 -0.82
CA SER A 50 -27.73 -2.39 -0.86
C SER A 50 -27.75 -3.21 -2.13
N LEU A 51 -27.14 -2.67 -3.19
CA LEU A 51 -26.81 -3.50 -4.35
C LEU A 51 -26.02 -4.71 -3.83
N PRO A 52 -26.35 -5.94 -4.27
CA PRO A 52 -25.56 -7.11 -3.88
C PRO A 52 -24.09 -6.81 -4.19
N SER A 53 -23.21 -7.00 -3.21
CA SER A 53 -21.80 -6.95 -3.47
C SER A 53 -21.50 -8.02 -4.52
N LEU A 54 -20.96 -7.62 -5.68
CA LEU A 54 -20.57 -8.56 -6.73
C LEU A 54 -19.47 -9.54 -6.27
N GLY A 55 -18.87 -9.29 -5.10
CA GLY A 55 -17.85 -10.13 -4.47
C GLY A 55 -18.29 -11.53 -4.05
N ASP A 56 -19.58 -11.81 -3.96
CA ASP A 56 -20.13 -13.14 -3.63
C ASP A 56 -20.04 -14.15 -4.80
N ARG A 57 -19.56 -13.75 -5.96
CA ARG A 57 -19.22 -14.70 -7.01
C ARG A 57 -17.88 -15.34 -6.68
N ILE A 58 -17.94 -16.50 -6.05
CA ILE A 58 -16.81 -17.42 -5.90
C ILE A 58 -16.18 -17.58 -7.29
N SER A 59 -14.92 -17.14 -7.44
CA SER A 59 -14.15 -17.48 -8.64
C SER A 59 -14.08 -19.01 -8.71
N GLY A 60 -14.61 -19.60 -9.79
CA GLY A 60 -14.56 -21.04 -10.00
C GLY A 60 -13.17 -21.53 -10.38
N THR A 61 -12.31 -20.64 -10.86
CA THR A 61 -11.01 -20.98 -11.46
C THR A 61 -9.85 -20.81 -10.48
N VAL A 62 -9.88 -19.79 -9.60
CA VAL A 62 -8.78 -19.50 -8.66
C VAL A 62 -9.29 -19.52 -7.22
N SER A 63 -8.81 -20.47 -6.43
CA SER A 63 -9.11 -20.55 -5.00
C SER A 63 -8.29 -19.52 -4.20
N MET A 64 -8.76 -19.15 -2.99
CA MET A 64 -8.02 -18.28 -2.08
C MET A 64 -6.62 -18.83 -1.73
N LYS A 65 -6.49 -20.17 -1.62
CA LYS A 65 -5.20 -20.82 -1.40
C LYS A 65 -4.23 -20.58 -2.56
N GLN A 66 -4.72 -20.65 -3.79
CA GLN A 66 -3.91 -20.37 -4.98
C GLN A 66 -3.55 -18.89 -5.07
N GLU A 67 -4.50 -17.97 -4.80
CA GLU A 67 -4.20 -16.53 -4.72
C GLU A 67 -3.10 -16.24 -3.70
N TYR A 68 -3.20 -16.86 -2.52
CA TYR A 68 -2.17 -16.71 -1.48
C TYR A 68 -0.81 -17.22 -1.94
N ALA A 69 -0.74 -18.41 -2.54
CA ALA A 69 0.51 -18.97 -3.03
C ALA A 69 1.16 -18.08 -4.12
N MET A 70 0.34 -17.60 -5.07
CA MET A 70 0.79 -16.66 -6.11
C MET A 70 1.28 -15.34 -5.50
N GLY A 71 0.57 -14.82 -4.50
CA GLY A 71 0.96 -13.60 -3.78
C GLY A 71 2.29 -13.76 -3.06
N GLN A 72 2.54 -14.90 -2.39
CA GLN A 72 3.81 -15.16 -1.71
C GLN A 72 4.98 -15.27 -2.71
N GLN A 73 4.78 -15.85 -3.89
CA GLN A 73 5.79 -15.87 -4.95
C GLN A 73 6.08 -14.46 -5.47
N PHE A 74 5.05 -13.67 -5.71
CA PHE A 74 5.15 -12.27 -6.14
C PHE A 74 5.87 -11.41 -5.09
N LEU A 75 5.47 -11.50 -3.82
CA LEU A 75 6.11 -10.80 -2.70
C LEU A 75 7.60 -11.15 -2.59
N SER A 76 7.92 -12.44 -2.73
CA SER A 76 9.31 -12.92 -2.72
C SER A 76 10.13 -12.31 -3.86
N GLN A 77 9.52 -12.12 -5.03
CA GLN A 77 10.19 -11.49 -6.17
C GLN A 77 10.43 -10.00 -5.94
N ILE A 78 9.43 -9.26 -5.44
CA ILE A 78 9.59 -7.83 -5.09
C ILE A 78 10.70 -7.68 -4.04
N ARG A 79 10.66 -8.43 -2.95
CA ARG A 79 11.66 -8.37 -1.88
C ARG A 79 13.11 -8.64 -2.36
N ARG A 80 13.27 -9.34 -3.48
CA ARG A 80 14.60 -9.59 -4.09
C ARG A 80 15.06 -8.51 -5.03
N SER A 81 14.14 -7.77 -5.64
CA SER A 81 14.45 -6.90 -6.78
C SER A 81 14.18 -5.42 -6.53
N ALA A 82 13.19 -5.08 -5.69
CA ALA A 82 12.86 -3.70 -5.40
C ALA A 82 13.67 -3.16 -4.22
N PRO A 83 14.21 -1.95 -4.29
CA PRO A 83 14.73 -1.25 -3.13
C PRO A 83 13.57 -0.98 -2.15
N THR A 84 13.79 -1.21 -0.86
CA THR A 84 12.80 -0.94 0.19
C THR A 84 13.34 0.04 1.20
N ILE A 85 12.45 0.88 1.75
CA ILE A 85 12.86 1.81 2.82
C ILE A 85 12.84 1.08 4.18
N PRO A 86 13.93 1.08 4.95
CA PRO A 86 14.01 0.37 6.23
C PRO A 86 13.47 1.21 7.42
N ASP A 87 12.77 2.31 7.18
CA ASP A 87 12.23 3.18 8.24
C ASP A 87 11.09 2.50 8.99
N ALA A 88 11.32 2.19 10.27
CA ALA A 88 10.36 1.47 11.10
C ALA A 88 9.09 2.28 11.40
N LEU A 89 9.18 3.62 11.48
CA LEU A 89 8.02 4.49 11.69
C LEU A 89 7.10 4.47 10.46
N ILE A 90 7.67 4.60 9.26
CA ILE A 90 6.89 4.59 8.01
C ILE A 90 6.23 3.22 7.82
N ASN A 91 6.94 2.12 8.10
CA ASN A 91 6.40 0.77 8.00
C ASN A 91 5.24 0.55 8.99
N GLU A 92 5.40 0.91 10.27
CA GLU A 92 4.35 0.76 11.28
C GLU A 92 3.14 1.65 10.97
N TYR A 93 3.37 2.88 10.50
CA TYR A 93 2.29 3.77 10.09
C TYR A 93 1.45 3.15 8.95
N LEU A 94 2.10 2.64 7.91
CA LEU A 94 1.40 1.98 6.79
C LEU A 94 0.62 0.76 7.25
N GLU A 95 1.22 -0.10 8.08
CA GLU A 95 0.55 -1.27 8.66
C GLU A 95 -0.71 -0.86 9.42
N ASN A 96 -0.59 0.10 10.35
CA ASN A 96 -1.68 0.57 11.20
C ASN A 96 -2.83 1.19 10.38
N LEU A 97 -2.52 2.09 9.44
CA LEU A 97 -3.53 2.72 8.58
C LEU A 97 -4.24 1.67 7.73
N THR A 98 -3.48 0.76 7.13
CA THR A 98 -4.06 -0.27 6.25
C THR A 98 -4.95 -1.25 7.04
N TYR A 99 -4.52 -1.70 8.23
CA TYR A 99 -5.37 -2.54 9.09
C TYR A 99 -6.61 -1.80 9.61
N LYS A 100 -6.50 -0.49 9.90
CA LYS A 100 -7.66 0.34 10.26
C LYS A 100 -8.70 0.36 9.14
N LEU A 101 -8.28 0.52 7.88
CA LEU A 101 -9.15 0.44 6.70
C LEU A 101 -9.67 -0.99 6.47
N ALA A 102 -8.81 -1.99 6.54
CA ALA A 102 -9.15 -3.39 6.32
C ALA A 102 -10.20 -3.89 7.34
N SER A 103 -10.12 -3.45 8.60
CA SER A 103 -11.09 -3.79 9.65
C SER A 103 -12.52 -3.31 9.36
N ARG A 104 -12.69 -2.37 8.45
CA ARG A 104 -13.97 -1.81 8.00
C ARG A 104 -14.33 -2.20 6.57
N SER A 105 -13.52 -3.05 5.95
CA SER A 105 -13.71 -3.54 4.60
C SER A 105 -14.43 -4.88 4.56
N GLN A 106 -14.75 -5.34 3.36
CA GLN A 106 -15.30 -6.69 3.11
C GLN A 106 -14.22 -7.75 2.95
N LEU A 107 -13.00 -7.50 3.41
CA LEU A 107 -11.87 -8.40 3.30
C LEU A 107 -12.14 -9.69 4.10
N GLN A 108 -12.05 -10.85 3.45
CA GLN A 108 -12.26 -12.16 4.08
C GLN A 108 -10.98 -12.73 4.70
N ASP A 109 -9.84 -12.53 4.02
CA ASP A 109 -8.53 -12.97 4.49
C ASP A 109 -7.72 -11.76 4.95
N HIS A 110 -7.54 -11.62 6.26
CA HIS A 110 -6.85 -10.50 6.88
C HIS A 110 -5.33 -10.69 6.96
N ARG A 111 -4.77 -11.72 6.32
CA ARG A 111 -3.32 -11.92 6.21
C ARG A 111 -2.76 -10.96 5.16
N LEU A 112 -2.55 -9.71 5.56
CA LEU A 112 -1.92 -8.72 4.71
C LEU A 112 -0.39 -8.79 4.84
N SER A 113 0.29 -8.50 3.73
CA SER A 113 1.74 -8.34 3.68
C SER A 113 2.06 -7.02 2.98
N PHE A 114 2.95 -6.24 3.58
CA PHE A 114 3.27 -4.91 3.12
C PHE A 114 4.67 -4.86 2.50
N VAL A 115 4.82 -4.00 1.51
CA VAL A 115 6.13 -3.63 0.97
C VAL A 115 6.13 -2.14 0.66
N ILE A 116 7.10 -1.41 1.21
CA ILE A 116 7.32 0.00 0.90
C ILE A 116 8.54 0.09 -0.01
N ILE A 117 8.29 0.48 -1.24
CA ILE A 117 9.31 0.60 -2.27
C ILE A 117 9.92 2.00 -2.18
N ASP A 118 11.25 2.04 -2.10
CA ASP A 118 12.03 3.27 -2.12
C ASP A 118 12.04 3.84 -3.55
N SER A 119 11.03 4.63 -3.88
CA SER A 119 10.83 5.26 -5.19
C SER A 119 10.06 6.56 -5.05
N GLU A 120 10.53 7.64 -5.69
CA GLU A 120 9.84 8.93 -5.75
C GLU A 120 8.57 8.91 -6.62
N ASP A 121 8.43 7.91 -7.49
CA ASP A 121 7.26 7.77 -8.34
C ASP A 121 6.00 7.49 -7.50
N LEU A 122 4.92 8.20 -7.81
CA LEU A 122 3.63 7.97 -7.18
C LEU A 122 3.06 6.66 -7.71
N ASN A 123 3.03 5.65 -6.83
CA ASN A 123 2.43 4.35 -7.13
C ASN A 123 1.97 3.63 -5.85
N ALA A 124 0.94 2.82 -6.00
CA ALA A 124 0.53 1.79 -5.05
C ALA A 124 -0.12 0.65 -5.83
N PHE A 125 -0.14 -0.53 -5.28
CA PHE A 125 -0.77 -1.68 -5.93
C PHE A 125 -1.22 -2.72 -4.91
N ALA A 126 -2.25 -3.46 -5.28
CA ALA A 126 -2.64 -4.68 -4.61
C ALA A 126 -2.34 -5.90 -5.49
N ALA A 127 -1.84 -6.97 -4.88
CA ALA A 127 -1.63 -8.25 -5.55
C ALA A 127 -2.39 -9.39 -4.83
N PRO A 128 -2.62 -10.53 -5.51
CA PRO A 128 -3.30 -11.67 -4.93
C PRO A 128 -2.71 -12.07 -3.57
N GLY A 129 -3.56 -12.64 -2.70
CA GLY A 129 -3.11 -13.11 -1.39
C GLY A 129 -2.83 -12.01 -0.37
N GLY A 130 -3.40 -10.81 -0.56
CA GLY A 130 -3.33 -9.72 0.41
C GLY A 130 -2.01 -8.97 0.42
N ILE A 131 -1.29 -8.94 -0.70
CA ILE A 131 -0.07 -8.14 -0.83
C ILE A 131 -0.44 -6.71 -1.18
N ILE A 132 0.05 -5.75 -0.38
CA ILE A 132 -0.11 -4.31 -0.60
C ILE A 132 1.27 -3.69 -0.76
N GLY A 133 1.51 -3.08 -1.91
CA GLY A 133 2.74 -2.35 -2.19
C GLY A 133 2.49 -0.85 -2.30
N VAL A 134 3.40 -0.04 -1.77
CA VAL A 134 3.35 1.41 -1.81
C VAL A 134 4.72 1.96 -2.14
N ASN A 135 4.79 2.86 -3.12
CA ASN A 135 6.00 3.65 -3.33
C ASN A 135 6.02 4.82 -2.32
N THR A 136 7.19 5.14 -1.81
CA THR A 136 7.37 6.32 -0.92
C THR A 136 6.93 7.62 -1.58
N GLY A 137 6.96 7.70 -2.91
CA GLY A 137 6.43 8.81 -3.69
C GLY A 137 4.94 9.11 -3.46
N LEU A 138 4.14 8.15 -2.97
CA LEU A 138 2.77 8.43 -2.55
C LEU A 138 2.73 9.42 -1.38
N PHE A 139 3.62 9.30 -0.38
CA PHE A 139 3.73 10.28 0.72
C PHE A 139 4.12 11.67 0.24
N LEU A 140 4.92 11.77 -0.81
CA LEU A 140 5.31 13.07 -1.39
C LEU A 140 4.13 13.78 -2.05
N ASN A 141 3.27 13.03 -2.73
CA ASN A 141 2.22 13.55 -3.60
C ASN A 141 0.85 13.67 -2.92
N ALA A 142 0.47 12.79 -2.01
CA ALA A 142 -0.72 12.94 -1.19
C ALA A 142 -0.46 13.98 -0.09
N LYS A 143 -1.25 15.05 -0.05
CA LYS A 143 -1.05 16.18 0.86
C LYS A 143 -1.63 15.93 2.24
N THR A 144 -2.69 15.16 2.30
CA THR A 144 -3.44 14.84 3.52
C THR A 144 -3.47 13.33 3.77
N GLU A 145 -3.71 12.94 5.02
CA GLU A 145 -3.93 11.52 5.37
C GLU A 145 -5.14 10.94 4.61
N ALA A 146 -6.18 11.74 4.38
CA ALA A 146 -7.36 11.32 3.64
C ALA A 146 -7.04 10.99 2.18
N GLU A 147 -6.20 11.80 1.51
CA GLU A 147 -5.71 11.50 0.16
C GLU A 147 -4.91 10.20 0.13
N PHE A 148 -3.99 9.99 1.09
CA PHE A 148 -3.21 8.76 1.20
C PHE A 148 -4.10 7.55 1.50
N ALA A 149 -5.02 7.68 2.47
CA ALA A 149 -5.97 6.64 2.84
C ALA A 149 -6.90 6.27 1.68
N SER A 150 -7.20 7.20 0.76
CA SER A 150 -8.04 6.93 -0.41
C SER A 150 -7.40 5.90 -1.35
N VAL A 151 -6.08 5.99 -1.58
CA VAL A 151 -5.34 4.99 -2.36
C VAL A 151 -5.35 3.65 -1.66
N MET A 152 -5.02 3.65 -0.35
CA MET A 152 -4.97 2.40 0.42
C MET A 152 -6.35 1.71 0.48
N ALA A 153 -7.43 2.49 0.62
CA ALA A 153 -8.79 1.97 0.61
C ALA A 153 -9.19 1.41 -0.76
N HIS A 154 -8.75 2.05 -1.85
CA HIS A 154 -8.93 1.59 -3.22
C HIS A 154 -8.21 0.24 -3.45
N GLU A 155 -6.95 0.11 -3.02
CA GLU A 155 -6.19 -1.14 -3.11
C GLU A 155 -6.82 -2.26 -2.27
N ILE A 156 -7.26 -1.97 -1.05
CA ILE A 156 -8.01 -2.94 -0.22
C ILE A 156 -9.31 -3.36 -0.89
N ALA A 157 -10.00 -2.45 -1.59
CA ALA A 157 -11.20 -2.80 -2.34
C ALA A 157 -10.89 -3.78 -3.48
N HIS A 158 -9.77 -3.62 -4.20
CA HIS A 158 -9.34 -4.58 -5.21
C HIS A 158 -9.11 -5.98 -4.63
N VAL A 159 -8.48 -6.08 -3.45
CA VAL A 159 -8.27 -7.38 -2.77
C VAL A 159 -9.60 -7.95 -2.27
N SER A 160 -10.41 -7.16 -1.56
CA SER A 160 -11.66 -7.63 -0.95
C SER A 160 -12.69 -8.09 -1.99
N GLN A 161 -12.73 -7.45 -3.16
CA GLN A 161 -13.59 -7.82 -4.29
C GLN A 161 -12.96 -8.87 -5.21
N ARG A 162 -11.76 -9.34 -4.90
CA ARG A 162 -11.03 -10.37 -5.65
C ARG A 162 -10.92 -10.05 -7.14
N HIS A 163 -10.64 -8.78 -7.48
CA HIS A 163 -10.60 -8.32 -8.87
C HIS A 163 -9.61 -9.10 -9.72
N PHE A 164 -8.51 -9.57 -9.14
CA PHE A 164 -7.55 -10.44 -9.81
C PHE A 164 -8.18 -11.78 -10.20
N ALA A 165 -8.79 -12.52 -9.26
CA ALA A 165 -9.40 -13.82 -9.53
C ALA A 165 -10.54 -13.72 -10.54
N ARG A 166 -11.38 -12.67 -10.42
CA ARG A 166 -12.46 -12.38 -11.38
C ARG A 166 -11.90 -12.09 -12.79
N GLY A 167 -10.74 -11.41 -12.86
CA GLY A 167 -10.05 -11.17 -14.12
C GLY A 167 -9.54 -12.45 -14.79
N VAL A 168 -9.01 -13.39 -13.99
CA VAL A 168 -8.61 -14.73 -14.48
C VAL A 168 -9.80 -15.50 -15.02
N ASP A 169 -10.92 -15.51 -14.30
CA ASP A 169 -12.15 -16.19 -14.73
C ASP A 169 -12.67 -15.67 -16.07
N GLN A 170 -12.64 -14.36 -16.28
CA GLN A 170 -13.10 -13.74 -17.53
C GLN A 170 -12.14 -13.94 -18.71
N ALA A 171 -10.86 -14.09 -18.43
CA ALA A 171 -9.84 -14.29 -19.47
C ALA A 171 -9.90 -15.66 -20.17
N GLN A 172 -10.80 -16.55 -19.77
CA GLN A 172 -10.87 -17.97 -20.18
C GLN A 172 -9.61 -18.78 -19.82
N ALA A 173 -9.75 -20.03 -19.40
CA ALA A 173 -8.75 -20.88 -18.75
C ALA A 173 -7.38 -21.05 -19.48
N GLY A 174 -7.23 -20.56 -20.72
CA GLY A 174 -5.96 -20.61 -21.48
C GLY A 174 -4.99 -19.44 -21.19
N ARG A 175 -5.32 -18.47 -20.33
CA ARG A 175 -4.59 -17.22 -20.17
C ARG A 175 -4.02 -16.94 -18.77
N VAL A 176 -3.92 -17.93 -17.90
CA VAL A 176 -3.23 -17.79 -16.60
C VAL A 176 -1.80 -17.26 -16.79
N GLY A 177 -1.12 -17.66 -17.86
CA GLY A 177 0.19 -17.14 -18.23
C GLY A 177 0.22 -15.63 -18.56
N GLN A 178 -0.88 -15.06 -19.10
CA GLN A 178 -0.95 -13.62 -19.37
C GLN A 178 -1.16 -12.81 -18.08
N MET A 179 -1.90 -13.35 -17.11
CA MET A 179 -2.06 -12.70 -15.80
C MET A 179 -0.77 -12.76 -14.98
N ALA A 180 -0.02 -13.86 -15.06
CA ALA A 180 1.33 -13.94 -14.49
C ALA A 180 2.28 -12.91 -15.14
N ALA A 181 2.15 -12.67 -16.45
CA ALA A 181 2.91 -11.63 -17.15
C ALA A 181 2.51 -10.20 -16.71
N LEU A 182 1.23 -9.96 -16.42
CA LEU A 182 0.77 -8.68 -15.85
C LEU A 182 1.34 -8.45 -14.45
N LEU A 183 1.34 -9.45 -13.58
CA LEU A 183 2.01 -9.36 -12.27
C LEU A 183 3.51 -9.12 -12.42
N ALA A 184 4.17 -9.80 -13.37
CA ALA A 184 5.58 -9.56 -13.66
C ALA A 184 5.84 -8.13 -14.17
N SER A 185 4.90 -7.52 -14.91
CA SER A 185 5.02 -6.12 -15.36
C SER A 185 4.95 -5.12 -14.20
N VAL A 186 4.15 -5.41 -13.16
CA VAL A 186 4.12 -4.60 -11.92
C VAL A 186 5.47 -4.67 -11.20
N VAL A 187 6.11 -5.86 -11.15
CA VAL A 187 7.48 -5.98 -10.61
C VAL A 187 8.47 -5.18 -11.43
N VAL A 188 8.40 -5.26 -12.77
CA VAL A 188 9.28 -4.49 -13.66
C VAL A 188 9.07 -2.98 -13.47
N MET A 189 7.83 -2.50 -13.32
CA MET A 189 7.54 -1.09 -13.02
C MET A 189 8.10 -0.67 -11.67
N ALA A 190 8.00 -1.52 -10.65
CA ALA A 190 8.53 -1.24 -9.31
C ALA A 190 10.06 -1.30 -9.20
N THR A 191 10.75 -1.86 -10.21
CA THR A 191 12.21 -2.15 -10.14
C THR A 191 13.03 -1.54 -11.26
N SER A 192 12.39 -0.90 -12.26
CA SER A 192 13.07 -0.40 -13.47
C SER A 192 12.62 1.03 -13.79
N ASP A 193 13.49 1.77 -14.47
CA ASP A 193 13.10 3.04 -15.09
C ASP A 193 11.84 2.87 -15.97
N ALA A 194 10.92 3.83 -15.88
CA ALA A 194 9.59 3.83 -16.51
C ALA A 194 9.57 3.47 -18.04
N GLN A 195 10.69 3.58 -18.74
CA GLN A 195 10.79 3.21 -20.17
C GLN A 195 10.67 1.70 -20.40
N HIS A 196 11.18 0.86 -19.50
CA HIS A 196 11.13 -0.60 -19.65
C HIS A 196 9.76 -1.17 -19.24
N GLY A 197 9.08 -0.53 -18.27
CA GLY A 197 7.73 -0.90 -17.87
C GLY A 197 6.68 -0.68 -18.95
N GLN A 198 6.75 0.43 -19.70
CA GLN A 198 5.85 0.73 -20.81
C GLN A 198 5.99 -0.26 -21.98
N ALA A 199 7.22 -0.68 -22.31
CA ALA A 199 7.45 -1.67 -23.36
C ALA A 199 6.84 -3.04 -23.02
N ALA A 200 6.84 -3.45 -21.75
CA ALA A 200 6.25 -4.70 -21.29
C ALA A 200 4.72 -4.70 -21.42
N ILE A 201 4.06 -3.55 -21.13
CA ILE A 201 2.59 -3.39 -21.27
C ILE A 201 2.17 -3.37 -22.74
N LEU A 202 2.94 -2.71 -23.62
CA LEU A 202 2.63 -2.59 -25.04
C LEU A 202 2.79 -3.91 -25.82
N ALA A 203 3.60 -4.86 -25.31
CA ALA A 203 3.83 -6.16 -25.95
C ALA A 203 2.62 -7.11 -25.86
N VAL A 204 1.58 -6.80 -25.07
CA VAL A 204 0.38 -7.65 -24.86
C VAL A 204 -0.80 -7.23 -25.76
N GLN A 205 -0.58 -6.63 -26.94
CA GLN A 205 -1.64 -6.05 -27.75
C GLN A 205 -2.37 -7.05 -28.66
N GLY A 206 -3.72 -7.01 -28.60
CA GLY A 206 -4.68 -7.63 -29.50
C GLY A 206 -6.12 -7.41 -29.04
N ARG A 207 -7.14 -7.84 -29.81
CA ARG A 207 -8.59 -7.68 -29.55
C ARG A 207 -9.08 -8.06 -28.13
N ALA A 208 -8.25 -8.76 -27.33
CA ALA A 208 -8.50 -9.03 -25.92
C ALA A 208 -8.47 -7.76 -25.05
N VAL A 209 -7.78 -6.71 -25.49
CA VAL A 209 -7.56 -5.45 -24.74
C VAL A 209 -8.86 -4.69 -24.51
N GLU A 210 -9.77 -4.63 -25.47
CA GLU A 210 -11.01 -3.83 -25.30
C GLU A 210 -11.95 -4.41 -24.23
N ASN A 211 -12.12 -5.73 -24.19
CA ASN A 211 -12.93 -6.38 -23.17
C ASN A 211 -12.25 -6.32 -21.79
N GLN A 212 -10.93 -6.40 -21.76
CA GLN A 212 -10.14 -6.25 -20.53
C GLN A 212 -10.17 -4.82 -20.00
N LEU A 213 -10.15 -3.80 -20.87
CA LEU A 213 -10.29 -2.40 -20.48
C LEU A 213 -11.70 -2.08 -19.95
N ARG A 214 -12.75 -2.68 -20.48
CA ARG A 214 -14.11 -2.53 -19.96
C ARG A 214 -14.25 -3.15 -18.57
N PHE A 215 -13.70 -4.33 -18.36
CA PHE A 215 -13.68 -4.99 -17.06
C PHE A 215 -12.86 -4.20 -16.06
N SER A 216 -11.71 -3.69 -16.47
CA SER A 216 -10.87 -2.81 -15.65
C SER A 216 -11.65 -1.56 -15.20
N ARG A 217 -12.32 -0.83 -16.10
CA ARG A 217 -13.11 0.36 -15.73
C ARG A 217 -14.25 0.06 -14.74
N SER A 218 -14.91 -1.08 -14.88
CA SER A 218 -15.94 -1.51 -13.93
C SER A 218 -15.33 -1.81 -12.55
N ASN A 219 -14.18 -2.47 -12.52
CA ASN A 219 -13.45 -2.75 -11.29
C ASN A 219 -12.95 -1.46 -10.62
N GLU A 220 -12.46 -0.50 -11.40
CA GLU A 220 -12.05 0.81 -10.87
C GLU A 220 -13.22 1.54 -10.21
N ALA A 221 -14.38 1.61 -10.90
CA ALA A 221 -15.57 2.24 -10.34
C ALA A 221 -16.10 1.52 -9.08
N GLU A 222 -15.99 0.19 -9.04
CA GLU A 222 -16.34 -0.63 -7.87
C GLU A 222 -15.36 -0.38 -6.72
N ALA A 223 -14.05 -0.35 -7.01
CA ALA A 223 -13.00 -0.08 -6.04
C ALA A 223 -13.11 1.34 -5.45
N ASP A 224 -13.39 2.34 -6.27
CA ASP A 224 -13.64 3.72 -5.81
C ASP A 224 -14.82 3.78 -4.84
N ARG A 225 -15.95 3.16 -5.20
CA ARG A 225 -17.16 3.17 -4.36
C ARG A 225 -16.91 2.48 -3.03
N ILE A 226 -16.38 1.25 -3.07
CA ILE A 226 -16.12 0.46 -1.86
C ILE A 226 -15.01 1.09 -1.02
N GLY A 227 -13.97 1.63 -1.67
CA GLY A 227 -12.89 2.35 -1.01
C GLY A 227 -13.40 3.56 -0.23
N GLN A 228 -14.27 4.39 -0.81
CA GLN A 228 -14.86 5.53 -0.09
C GLN A 228 -15.77 5.08 1.08
N ASP A 229 -16.55 4.01 0.91
CA ASP A 229 -17.35 3.43 2.00
C ASP A 229 -16.45 2.95 3.15
N ASN A 230 -15.32 2.31 2.82
CA ASN A 230 -14.32 1.88 3.80
C ASN A 230 -13.66 3.08 4.51
N MET A 231 -13.27 4.13 3.76
CA MET A 231 -12.72 5.37 4.32
C MET A 231 -13.67 5.97 5.35
N TYR A 232 -14.91 6.22 4.96
CA TYR A 232 -15.92 6.80 5.86
C TYR A 232 -16.10 5.93 7.12
N SER A 233 -16.22 4.61 6.94
CA SER A 233 -16.42 3.67 8.04
C SER A 233 -15.21 3.59 8.98
N ALA A 234 -14.00 3.77 8.45
CA ALA A 234 -12.74 3.77 9.20
C ALA A 234 -12.40 5.13 9.83
N GLY A 235 -13.18 6.18 9.56
CA GLY A 235 -12.96 7.48 10.16
C GLY A 235 -12.10 8.44 9.34
N PHE A 236 -11.91 8.17 8.06
CA PHE A 236 -11.25 9.07 7.11
C PHE A 236 -12.28 9.85 6.29
N ASP A 237 -11.88 11.06 5.87
CA ASP A 237 -12.70 11.90 4.99
C ASP A 237 -12.78 11.29 3.57
N PRO A 238 -13.97 10.88 3.11
CA PRO A 238 -14.13 10.32 1.76
C PRO A 238 -13.84 11.32 0.63
N SER A 239 -13.81 12.64 0.90
CA SER A 239 -13.45 13.66 -0.10
C SER A 239 -12.01 13.53 -0.56
N GLY A 240 -11.12 12.99 0.29
CA GLY A 240 -9.71 12.77 -0.03
C GLY A 240 -9.49 11.99 -1.32
N MET A 241 -10.44 11.13 -1.73
CA MET A 241 -10.33 10.42 -3.02
C MET A 241 -10.49 11.37 -4.22
N SER A 242 -11.49 12.26 -4.19
CA SER A 242 -11.65 13.25 -5.27
C SER A 242 -10.50 14.25 -5.30
N ASP A 243 -10.01 14.68 -4.13
CA ASP A 243 -8.94 15.66 -4.00
C ASP A 243 -7.62 15.11 -4.56
N LEU A 244 -7.32 13.83 -4.25
CA LEU A 244 -6.18 13.15 -4.84
C LEU A 244 -6.31 13.02 -6.37
N PHE A 245 -7.47 12.59 -6.87
CA PHE A 245 -7.69 12.44 -8.30
C PHE A 245 -7.48 13.77 -9.05
N GLU A 246 -7.93 14.89 -8.50
CA GLU A 246 -7.68 16.22 -9.06
C GLU A 246 -6.20 16.58 -9.07
N SER A 247 -5.52 16.29 -7.96
CA SER A 247 -4.06 16.46 -7.85
C SER A 247 -3.32 15.65 -8.91
N LEU A 248 -3.71 14.37 -9.12
CA LEU A 248 -3.12 13.49 -10.12
C LEU A 248 -3.33 14.00 -11.57
N ILE A 249 -4.53 14.49 -11.89
CA ILE A 249 -4.77 15.09 -13.23
C ILE A 249 -3.92 16.35 -13.41
N ALA A 250 -3.78 17.19 -12.38
CA ALA A 250 -2.92 18.37 -12.44
C ALA A 250 -1.45 17.98 -12.68
N ILE A 251 -0.94 16.99 -11.94
CA ILE A 251 0.43 16.47 -12.13
C ILE A 251 0.61 15.93 -13.55
N ASN A 252 -0.35 15.13 -14.05
CA ASN A 252 -0.30 14.55 -15.39
C ASN A 252 -0.33 15.62 -16.51
N ARG A 253 -1.07 16.72 -16.30
CA ARG A 253 -1.16 17.82 -17.29
C ARG A 253 0.13 18.62 -17.43
N TYR A 254 0.84 18.82 -16.31
CA TYR A 254 2.04 19.66 -16.25
C TYR A 254 3.35 18.85 -16.16
N GLY A 255 3.26 17.56 -15.86
CA GLY A 255 4.39 16.65 -15.77
C GLY A 255 4.88 16.20 -17.14
N ARG A 256 6.16 15.82 -17.22
CA ARG A 256 6.76 15.25 -18.44
C ARG A 256 6.31 13.81 -18.70
N ARG A 257 5.87 13.09 -17.64
CA ARG A 257 5.39 11.71 -17.68
C ARG A 257 4.19 11.56 -16.75
N PRO A 258 3.19 10.74 -17.11
CA PRO A 258 2.11 10.41 -16.20
C PRO A 258 2.66 9.62 -15.00
N PRO A 259 2.16 9.88 -13.77
CA PRO A 259 2.44 9.02 -12.63
C PRO A 259 2.14 7.55 -12.94
N GLU A 260 2.96 6.62 -12.43
CA GLU A 260 2.80 5.18 -12.68
C GLU A 260 1.42 4.67 -12.23
N PHE A 261 0.90 5.20 -11.13
CA PHE A 261 -0.45 4.91 -10.65
C PHE A 261 -1.52 5.14 -11.73
N LEU A 262 -1.38 6.17 -12.56
CA LEU A 262 -2.34 6.44 -13.65
C LEU A 262 -2.25 5.45 -14.82
N LEU A 263 -1.15 4.70 -14.93
CA LEU A 263 -1.00 3.65 -15.95
C LEU A 263 -1.79 2.39 -15.58
N SER A 264 -1.81 2.03 -14.29
CA SER A 264 -2.58 0.89 -13.77
C SER A 264 -4.02 1.28 -13.40
N HIS A 265 -4.24 2.51 -12.90
CA HIS A 265 -5.52 3.05 -12.44
C HIS A 265 -5.86 4.37 -13.14
N PRO A 266 -6.32 4.34 -14.39
CA PRO A 266 -6.62 5.55 -15.15
C PRO A 266 -7.70 6.39 -14.47
N VAL A 267 -7.36 7.62 -14.10
CA VAL A 267 -8.29 8.60 -13.52
C VAL A 267 -8.95 9.39 -14.65
N THR A 268 -10.28 9.39 -14.67
CA THR A 268 -11.10 10.13 -15.62
C THR A 268 -11.92 11.20 -14.91
N GLU A 269 -12.36 12.22 -15.65
CA GLU A 269 -13.26 13.25 -15.11
C GLU A 269 -14.55 12.65 -14.52
N SER A 270 -15.02 11.53 -15.10
CA SER A 270 -16.19 10.80 -14.57
C SER A 270 -15.89 10.22 -13.18
N ARG A 271 -14.71 9.59 -12.96
CA ARG A 271 -14.33 9.05 -11.65
C ARG A 271 -14.27 10.17 -10.60
N ILE A 272 -13.72 11.34 -10.96
CA ILE A 272 -13.67 12.50 -10.05
C ILE A 272 -15.08 12.96 -9.69
N ALA A 273 -15.94 13.17 -10.71
CA ALA A 273 -17.32 13.62 -10.48
C ALA A 273 -18.12 12.62 -9.62
N ASP A 274 -17.94 11.32 -9.88
CA ASP A 274 -18.59 10.25 -9.12
C ASP A 274 -18.08 10.18 -7.67
N ALA A 275 -16.77 10.31 -7.46
CA ALA A 275 -16.15 10.31 -6.12
C ALA A 275 -16.63 11.53 -5.31
N ARG A 276 -16.63 12.73 -5.91
CA ARG A 276 -17.13 13.95 -5.29
C ARG A 276 -18.62 13.84 -4.99
N GLY A 277 -19.43 13.35 -5.93
CA GLY A 277 -20.87 13.16 -5.76
C GLY A 277 -21.24 12.13 -4.70
N ARG A 278 -20.37 11.14 -4.43
CA ARG A 278 -20.53 10.21 -3.32
C ARG A 278 -20.11 10.84 -2.00
N ALA A 279 -18.98 11.55 -1.97
CA ALA A 279 -18.47 12.21 -0.75
C ALA A 279 -19.54 13.11 -0.10
N ILE A 280 -20.26 13.91 -0.89
CA ILE A 280 -21.34 14.81 -0.42
C ILE A 280 -22.52 14.05 0.22
N ARG A 281 -22.72 12.77 -0.08
CA ARG A 281 -23.85 11.98 0.45
C ARG A 281 -23.58 11.37 1.81
N TYR A 282 -22.32 11.30 2.24
CA TYR A 282 -22.02 10.83 3.59
C TYR A 282 -22.46 11.88 4.61
N PRO A 283 -22.95 11.45 5.78
CA PRO A 283 -23.26 12.39 6.86
C PRO A 283 -22.05 13.22 7.24
N ASP A 284 -22.27 14.52 7.43
CA ASP A 284 -21.22 15.44 7.88
C ASP A 284 -20.70 15.00 9.25
N ARG A 285 -19.38 15.00 9.38
CA ARG A 285 -18.68 14.84 10.64
C ARG A 285 -17.33 15.56 10.60
N GLU A 286 -16.82 15.88 11.75
CA GLU A 286 -15.43 16.35 11.86
C GLU A 286 -14.47 15.16 11.69
N TYR A 287 -13.39 15.39 10.97
CA TYR A 287 -12.31 14.43 10.78
C TYR A 287 -11.07 14.93 11.50
N ASP A 288 -10.50 14.08 12.35
CA ASP A 288 -9.30 14.41 13.08
C ASP A 288 -8.12 14.59 12.12
N GLN A 289 -7.36 15.66 12.32
CA GLN A 289 -6.09 15.85 11.63
C GLN A 289 -5.02 15.02 12.32
N ASN A 290 -4.47 14.06 11.60
CA ASN A 290 -3.46 13.16 12.16
C ASN A 290 -2.05 13.68 11.83
N ILE A 291 -1.34 14.13 12.86
CA ILE A 291 0.03 14.62 12.70
C ILE A 291 1.00 13.51 12.27
N GLU A 292 0.74 12.24 12.61
CA GLU A 292 1.62 11.12 12.24
C GLU A 292 1.78 11.00 10.73
N TYR A 293 0.72 11.28 9.97
CA TYR A 293 0.84 11.31 8.51
C TYR A 293 1.85 12.36 8.03
N GLN A 294 1.76 13.56 8.58
CA GLN A 294 2.67 14.64 8.20
C GLN A 294 4.11 14.39 8.69
N VAL A 295 4.26 13.71 9.82
CA VAL A 295 5.55 13.21 10.30
C VAL A 295 6.17 12.24 9.27
N MET A 296 5.42 11.26 8.78
CA MET A 296 5.91 10.32 7.75
C MET A 296 6.26 11.06 6.45
N ARG A 297 5.41 12.02 6.04
CA ARG A 297 5.71 12.87 4.89
C ARG A 297 7.01 13.66 5.04
N ALA A 298 7.25 14.25 6.20
CA ALA A 298 8.47 15.02 6.47
C ALA A 298 9.72 14.12 6.38
N ARG A 299 9.66 12.90 6.93
CA ARG A 299 10.76 11.92 6.82
C ARG A 299 11.05 11.55 5.36
N VAL A 300 10.02 11.27 4.57
CA VAL A 300 10.18 10.96 3.14
C VAL A 300 10.71 12.17 2.36
N ARG A 301 10.23 13.39 2.63
CA ARG A 301 10.80 14.62 2.02
C ARG A 301 12.26 14.81 2.40
N GLY A 302 12.64 14.55 3.66
CA GLY A 302 14.02 14.53 4.12
C GLY A 302 14.86 13.56 3.33
N HIS A 303 14.43 12.30 3.22
CA HIS A 303 15.14 11.23 2.51
C HIS A 303 15.49 11.61 1.06
N TYR A 304 14.52 12.12 0.29
CA TYR A 304 14.74 12.44 -1.14
C TYR A 304 15.34 13.81 -1.41
N SER A 305 15.41 14.71 -0.44
CA SER A 305 15.94 16.04 -0.70
C SER A 305 17.43 16.01 -1.02
N GLU A 306 17.79 16.33 -2.26
CA GLU A 306 19.20 16.52 -2.64
C GLU A 306 19.79 17.82 -2.10
N ASN A 307 18.96 18.84 -1.86
CA ASN A 307 19.35 20.15 -1.33
C ASN A 307 18.94 20.27 0.15
N LYS A 308 19.66 19.62 1.04
CA LYS A 308 19.37 19.63 2.48
C LYS A 308 19.30 21.07 3.07
N PRO A 309 20.27 21.99 2.78
CA PRO A 309 20.13 23.38 3.23
C PRO A 309 18.89 24.09 2.68
N GLY A 310 18.51 23.82 1.44
CA GLY A 310 17.29 24.34 0.83
C GLY A 310 16.03 23.89 1.56
N LEU A 311 15.97 22.61 1.95
CA LEU A 311 14.85 22.04 2.71
C LEU A 311 14.72 22.71 4.09
N VAL A 312 15.81 22.98 4.78
CA VAL A 312 15.81 23.75 6.05
C VAL A 312 15.19 25.13 5.84
N MET A 313 15.59 25.84 4.78
CA MET A 313 15.04 27.16 4.48
C MET A 313 13.56 27.12 4.09
N GLU A 314 13.13 26.06 3.44
CA GLU A 314 11.72 25.82 3.09
C GLU A 314 10.88 25.65 4.34
N TYR A 315 11.23 24.71 5.24
CA TYR A 315 10.50 24.49 6.48
C TYR A 315 10.53 25.69 7.45
N LYS A 316 11.61 26.48 7.47
CA LYS A 316 11.62 27.76 8.22
C LYS A 316 10.52 28.69 7.74
N ARG A 317 10.42 28.87 6.41
CA ARG A 317 9.38 29.73 5.82
C ARG A 317 7.97 29.18 6.02
N GLU A 318 7.82 27.85 5.92
CA GLU A 318 6.54 27.18 6.18
C GLU A 318 6.13 27.38 7.65
N LEU A 319 7.05 27.21 8.60
CA LEU A 319 6.80 27.43 10.02
C LEU A 319 6.43 28.90 10.35
N GLU A 320 7.11 29.87 9.76
CA GLU A 320 6.80 31.29 9.92
C GLU A 320 5.41 31.68 9.39
N ARG A 321 4.90 30.94 8.40
CA ARG A 321 3.59 31.17 7.76
C ARG A 321 2.48 30.34 8.35
N SER A 322 2.79 29.41 9.22
CA SER A 322 1.83 28.46 9.79
C SER A 322 0.73 29.16 10.56
N VAL A 323 -0.52 28.80 10.26
CA VAL A 323 -1.70 29.30 10.96
C VAL A 323 -2.32 28.14 11.75
N GLY A 324 -2.33 28.29 13.07
CA GLY A 324 -2.85 27.24 13.95
C GLY A 324 -1.80 26.21 14.40
N GLU A 325 -2.16 25.50 15.43
CA GLU A 325 -1.25 24.62 16.18
C GLU A 325 -0.81 23.40 15.34
N PHE A 326 -1.75 22.81 14.59
CA PHE A 326 -1.46 21.66 13.76
C PHE A 326 -0.39 21.92 12.69
N GLU A 327 -0.51 23.04 11.96
CA GLU A 327 0.49 23.41 10.95
C GLU A 327 1.84 23.78 11.60
N GLN A 328 1.81 24.47 12.75
CA GLN A 328 3.03 24.80 13.49
C GLN A 328 3.76 23.53 13.93
N ASP A 329 3.07 22.56 14.52
CA ASP A 329 3.66 21.30 14.98
C ASP A 329 4.19 20.48 13.79
N THR A 330 3.42 20.40 12.71
CA THR A 330 3.82 19.73 11.45
C THR A 330 5.11 20.34 10.89
N ASN A 331 5.14 21.66 10.71
CA ASN A 331 6.29 22.34 10.10
C ASN A 331 7.49 22.39 11.04
N ARG A 332 7.27 22.41 12.36
CA ARG A 332 8.32 22.28 13.37
C ARG A 332 8.99 20.90 13.31
N TYR A 333 8.18 19.82 13.21
CA TYR A 333 8.74 18.48 13.03
C TYR A 333 9.52 18.37 11.72
N GLY A 334 8.97 18.89 10.63
CA GLY A 334 9.65 18.93 9.34
C GLY A 334 10.97 19.69 9.38
N LEU A 335 11.00 20.82 10.11
CA LEU A 335 12.23 21.60 10.31
C LEU A 335 13.26 20.82 11.14
N ALA A 336 12.83 20.14 12.21
CA ALA A 336 13.72 19.30 13.02
C ALA A 336 14.34 18.17 12.18
N THR A 337 13.52 17.49 11.36
CA THR A 337 13.99 16.45 10.43
C THR A 337 14.94 17.02 9.37
N ALA A 338 14.63 18.19 8.80
CA ALA A 338 15.49 18.87 7.82
C ALA A 338 16.85 19.28 8.41
N TYR A 339 16.88 19.74 9.65
CA TYR A 339 18.11 20.01 10.37
C TYR A 339 18.93 18.73 10.61
N TRP A 340 18.27 17.65 11.03
CA TRP A 340 18.90 16.36 11.23
C TRP A 340 19.54 15.84 9.93
N GLU A 341 18.80 15.85 8.83
CA GLU A 341 19.28 15.46 7.50
C GLU A 341 20.44 16.35 6.97
N ASN A 342 20.51 17.59 7.46
CA ASN A 342 21.59 18.55 7.17
C ASN A 342 22.72 18.52 8.21
N GLU A 343 22.80 17.46 9.04
CA GLU A 343 23.81 17.23 10.09
C GLU A 343 23.88 18.35 11.16
N GLN A 344 22.84 19.16 11.28
CA GLN A 344 22.69 20.21 12.29
C GLN A 344 21.96 19.64 13.52
N TYR A 345 22.59 18.70 14.19
CA TYR A 345 21.96 17.88 15.23
C TYR A 345 21.47 18.69 16.44
N ARG A 346 22.24 19.70 16.86
CA ARG A 346 21.85 20.56 17.98
C ARG A 346 20.56 21.33 17.65
N GLU A 347 20.52 21.98 16.47
CA GLU A 347 19.35 22.71 16.01
C GLU A 347 18.14 21.77 15.81
N ALA A 348 18.38 20.53 15.40
CA ALA A 348 17.33 19.52 15.28
C ALA A 348 16.71 19.20 16.64
N LEU A 349 17.53 18.93 17.68
CA LEU A 349 17.07 18.65 19.04
C LEU A 349 16.34 19.87 19.65
N GLU A 350 16.91 21.09 19.52
CA GLU A 350 16.29 22.33 20.00
C GLU A 350 14.93 22.57 19.33
N THR A 351 14.80 22.26 18.04
CA THR A 351 13.56 22.43 17.28
C THR A 351 12.52 21.36 17.65
N LEU A 352 12.94 20.12 17.94
CA LEU A 352 12.06 19.03 18.32
C LEU A 352 11.57 19.12 19.78
N ALA A 353 12.33 19.76 20.67
CA ALA A 353 12.08 19.81 22.11
C ALA A 353 10.66 20.29 22.48
N PRO A 354 10.10 21.39 21.88
CA PRO A 354 8.74 21.83 22.19
C PRO A 354 7.66 20.79 21.85
N LEU A 355 7.88 19.96 20.82
CA LEU A 355 6.95 18.88 20.47
C LEU A 355 6.99 17.75 21.49
N LEU A 356 8.17 17.41 22.01
CA LEU A 356 8.33 16.43 23.08
C LEU A 356 7.79 16.94 24.41
N GLU A 357 7.89 18.25 24.71
CA GLU A 357 7.28 18.84 25.90
C GLU A 357 5.76 18.76 25.83
N LYS A 358 5.18 18.94 24.65
CA LYS A 358 3.73 18.88 24.42
C LYS A 358 3.21 17.43 24.46
N ASP A 359 3.94 16.49 23.88
CA ASP A 359 3.58 15.06 23.85
C ASP A 359 4.83 14.18 24.01
N ALA A 360 5.22 14.02 25.28
CA ALA A 360 6.43 13.30 25.67
C ALA A 360 6.42 11.80 25.33
N ASN A 361 5.24 11.22 25.03
CA ASN A 361 5.09 9.80 24.77
C ASN A 361 4.79 9.48 23.28
N ARG A 362 4.74 10.49 22.42
CA ARG A 362 4.53 10.28 20.99
C ARG A 362 5.72 9.54 20.39
N ILE A 363 5.45 8.32 19.91
CA ILE A 363 6.49 7.40 19.45
C ILE A 363 7.37 8.02 18.36
N SER A 364 6.77 8.69 17.40
CA SER A 364 7.51 9.33 16.30
C SER A 364 8.49 10.40 16.79
N TYR A 365 8.10 11.21 17.78
CA TYR A 365 9.00 12.22 18.37
C TYR A 365 10.11 11.58 19.20
N VAL A 366 9.76 10.57 19.98
CA VAL A 366 10.70 9.81 20.80
C VAL A 366 11.77 9.14 19.95
N VAL A 367 11.34 8.45 18.89
CA VAL A 367 12.24 7.76 17.95
C VAL A 367 13.16 8.77 17.26
N THR A 368 12.59 9.85 16.69
CA THR A 368 13.39 10.87 16.00
C THR A 368 14.42 11.52 16.93
N ASN A 369 14.04 11.81 18.19
CA ASN A 369 14.99 12.36 19.17
C ASN A 369 16.15 11.41 19.44
N ALA A 370 15.87 10.12 19.56
CA ALA A 370 16.90 9.10 19.78
C ALA A 370 17.81 8.90 18.54
N GLU A 371 17.22 8.92 17.34
CA GLU A 371 17.96 8.85 16.08
C GLU A 371 18.93 10.04 15.95
N ILE A 372 18.51 11.26 16.33
CA ILE A 372 19.39 12.43 16.33
C ILE A 372 20.55 12.27 17.33
N TYR A 373 20.29 11.79 18.56
CA TYR A 373 21.35 11.51 19.54
C TYR A 373 22.33 10.46 19.03
N THR A 374 21.83 9.41 18.39
CA THR A 374 22.65 8.35 17.80
C THR A 374 23.53 8.89 16.68
N ALA A 375 22.94 9.73 15.79
CA ALA A 375 23.65 10.34 14.67
C ALA A 375 24.74 11.34 15.12
N GLN A 376 24.53 12.06 16.22
CA GLN A 376 25.56 12.97 16.76
C GLN A 376 26.61 12.25 17.62
N ASN A 377 26.67 10.91 17.58
CA ASN A 377 27.62 10.08 18.33
C ASN A 377 27.44 10.14 19.86
N GLU A 378 26.18 10.31 20.31
CA GLU A 378 25.78 10.25 21.72
C GLU A 378 24.80 9.08 22.00
N PRO A 379 25.13 7.83 21.60
CA PRO A 379 24.19 6.70 21.69
C PRO A 379 23.77 6.38 23.14
N GLY A 380 24.58 6.71 24.13
CA GLY A 380 24.24 6.52 25.56
C GLY A 380 23.03 7.35 25.99
N MET A 381 22.84 8.56 25.43
CA MET A 381 21.65 9.39 25.65
C MET A 381 20.43 8.74 25.01
N ALA A 382 20.56 8.30 23.74
CA ALA A 382 19.49 7.59 23.05
C ALA A 382 19.06 6.32 23.80
N ILE A 383 20.00 5.46 24.22
CA ILE A 383 19.74 4.23 24.97
C ILE A 383 18.97 4.52 26.27
N THR A 384 19.41 5.51 27.03
CA THR A 384 18.76 5.87 28.31
C THR A 384 17.33 6.37 28.09
N PHE A 385 17.14 7.20 27.08
CA PHE A 385 15.86 7.78 26.73
C PHE A 385 14.89 6.69 26.21
N LEU A 386 15.32 5.86 25.27
CA LEU A 386 14.49 4.80 24.68
C LEU A 386 14.10 3.72 25.68
N ARG A 387 15.00 3.31 26.59
CA ARG A 387 14.71 2.30 27.61
C ARG A 387 13.50 2.68 28.48
N ARG A 388 13.35 3.96 28.81
CA ARG A 388 12.18 4.46 29.54
C ARG A 388 10.89 4.28 28.73
N HIS A 389 10.90 4.64 27.44
CA HIS A 389 9.72 4.56 26.57
C HIS A 389 9.36 3.12 26.19
N MET A 390 10.34 2.24 26.03
CA MET A 390 10.11 0.81 25.81
C MET A 390 9.46 0.13 27.01
N SER A 391 9.73 0.58 28.24
CA SER A 391 9.05 0.04 29.45
C SER A 391 7.56 0.36 29.49
N ILE A 392 7.14 1.46 28.86
CA ILE A 392 5.74 1.88 28.73
C ILE A 392 5.07 1.23 27.51
N ASN A 393 5.83 1.00 26.44
CA ASN A 393 5.38 0.46 25.15
C ASN A 393 6.18 -0.81 24.81
N PRO A 394 6.02 -1.92 25.54
CA PRO A 394 6.77 -3.14 25.29
C PRO A 394 6.45 -3.71 23.91
N GLY A 395 7.50 -4.10 23.18
CA GLY A 395 7.35 -4.69 21.84
C GLY A 395 7.01 -3.71 20.72
N ASN A 396 6.95 -2.39 21.00
CA ASN A 396 6.78 -1.40 19.92
C ASN A 396 7.96 -1.46 18.95
N HIS A 397 7.64 -1.62 17.66
CA HIS A 397 8.67 -1.87 16.64
C HIS A 397 9.62 -0.69 16.41
N PRO A 398 9.16 0.54 16.14
CA PRO A 398 10.02 1.70 15.98
C PRO A 398 10.95 1.97 17.18
N LEU A 399 10.42 1.89 18.40
CA LEU A 399 11.24 2.06 19.60
C LEU A 399 12.34 0.98 19.71
N THR A 400 11.98 -0.27 19.42
CA THR A 400 12.93 -1.39 19.48
C THR A 400 14.03 -1.22 18.44
N MET A 401 13.69 -0.83 17.22
CA MET A 401 14.67 -0.63 16.16
C MET A 401 15.62 0.54 16.47
N ALA A 402 15.10 1.69 16.89
CA ALA A 402 15.92 2.81 17.31
C ALA A 402 16.85 2.47 18.49
N TYR A 403 16.36 1.65 19.44
CA TYR A 403 17.16 1.16 20.57
C TYR A 403 18.29 0.25 20.12
N VAL A 404 18.01 -0.66 19.18
CA VAL A 404 19.02 -1.55 18.58
C VAL A 404 20.08 -0.74 17.84
N ASP A 405 19.68 0.26 17.05
CA ASP A 405 20.63 1.11 16.33
C ASP A 405 21.55 1.88 17.29
N ALA A 406 20.99 2.43 18.37
CA ALA A 406 21.78 3.07 19.43
C ALA A 406 22.73 2.09 20.13
N LEU A 407 22.30 0.84 20.40
CA LEU A 407 23.19 -0.19 20.97
C LEU A 407 24.31 -0.58 20.01
N ILE A 408 24.05 -0.68 18.72
CA ILE A 408 25.04 -0.98 17.70
C ILE A 408 26.09 0.13 17.63
N GLU A 409 25.65 1.40 17.66
CA GLU A 409 26.55 2.56 17.67
C GLU A 409 27.38 2.61 18.97
N ALA A 410 26.78 2.25 20.10
CA ALA A 410 27.47 2.10 21.39
C ALA A 410 28.38 0.84 21.45
N ARG A 411 28.45 0.04 20.39
CA ARG A 411 29.16 -1.25 20.31
C ARG A 411 28.69 -2.31 21.31
N SER A 412 27.48 -2.17 21.84
CA SER A 412 26.82 -3.14 22.73
C SER A 412 26.18 -4.28 21.92
N TYR A 413 26.96 -4.94 21.07
CA TYR A 413 26.47 -5.87 20.04
C TYR A 413 25.72 -7.08 20.59
N ASN A 414 26.12 -7.59 21.75
CA ASN A 414 25.43 -8.72 22.39
C ASN A 414 24.02 -8.34 22.82
N GLU A 415 23.85 -7.18 23.50
CA GLU A 415 22.54 -6.68 23.91
C GLU A 415 21.67 -6.38 22.69
N ALA A 416 22.22 -5.74 21.64
CA ALA A 416 21.50 -5.49 20.39
C ALA A 416 20.97 -6.80 19.75
N ALA A 417 21.81 -7.82 19.67
CA ALA A 417 21.45 -9.12 19.12
C ALA A 417 20.37 -9.84 19.97
N GLU A 418 20.43 -9.77 21.28
CA GLU A 418 19.42 -10.35 22.19
C GLU A 418 18.06 -9.66 22.06
N VAL A 419 18.05 -8.32 22.05
CA VAL A 419 16.82 -7.53 21.86
C VAL A 419 16.17 -7.84 20.52
N MET A 420 16.96 -7.89 19.43
CA MET A 420 16.44 -8.23 18.11
C MET A 420 15.94 -9.67 18.02
N GLU A 421 16.63 -10.62 18.65
CA GLU A 421 16.21 -12.03 18.64
C GLU A 421 14.87 -12.21 19.35
N GLU A 422 14.63 -11.50 20.46
CA GLU A 422 13.35 -11.49 21.15
C GLU A 422 12.26 -10.83 20.28
N HIS A 423 12.58 -9.68 19.68
CA HIS A 423 11.63 -8.95 18.85
C HIS A 423 11.22 -9.75 17.60
N ALA A 424 12.15 -10.48 16.98
CA ALA A 424 11.89 -11.30 15.80
C ALA A 424 10.91 -12.45 16.05
N ARG A 425 10.68 -12.86 17.33
CA ARG A 425 9.68 -13.88 17.66
C ARG A 425 8.25 -13.43 17.41
N SER A 426 7.99 -12.13 17.51
CA SER A 426 6.67 -11.53 17.25
C SER A 426 6.50 -11.05 15.80
N ARG A 427 7.62 -10.77 15.08
CA ARG A 427 7.62 -10.24 13.71
C ARG A 427 8.27 -11.20 12.72
N THR A 428 7.81 -12.43 12.72
CA THR A 428 8.42 -13.53 11.96
C THR A 428 8.41 -13.34 10.43
N VAL A 429 7.54 -12.48 9.90
CA VAL A 429 7.39 -12.23 8.44
C VAL A 429 8.15 -10.99 7.95
N ASP A 430 8.83 -10.29 8.86
CA ASP A 430 9.62 -9.10 8.54
C ASP A 430 11.04 -9.50 8.06
N HIS A 431 11.25 -9.44 6.76
CA HIS A 431 12.55 -9.85 6.18
C HIS A 431 13.69 -8.87 6.51
N ASN A 432 13.40 -7.57 6.66
CA ASN A 432 14.41 -6.58 7.03
C ASN A 432 14.90 -6.81 8.46
N LEU A 433 14.01 -7.15 9.38
CA LEU A 433 14.39 -7.50 10.75
C LEU A 433 15.32 -8.71 10.80
N TRP A 434 15.05 -9.77 10.03
CA TRP A 434 15.91 -10.94 9.95
C TRP A 434 17.28 -10.64 9.34
N TYR A 435 17.34 -9.76 8.34
CA TYR A 435 18.60 -9.30 7.77
C TYR A 435 19.44 -8.55 8.81
N GLN A 436 18.84 -7.57 9.49
CA GLN A 436 19.51 -6.77 10.53
C GLN A 436 19.92 -7.62 11.75
N LEU A 437 19.08 -8.61 12.13
CA LEU A 437 19.44 -9.56 13.18
C LEU A 437 20.70 -10.36 12.78
N ALA A 438 20.82 -10.79 11.54
CA ALA A 438 22.02 -11.47 11.08
C ALA A 438 23.27 -10.58 11.18
N GLU A 439 23.15 -9.28 10.90
CA GLU A 439 24.25 -8.32 11.06
C GLU A 439 24.62 -8.09 12.52
N ALA A 440 23.62 -7.90 13.41
CA ALA A 440 23.84 -7.74 14.84
C ALA A 440 24.53 -8.98 15.45
N GLN A 441 24.06 -10.20 15.10
CA GLN A 441 24.69 -11.45 15.51
C GLN A 441 26.14 -11.58 14.99
N GLY A 442 26.39 -11.07 13.78
CA GLY A 442 27.73 -11.04 13.19
C GLY A 442 28.68 -10.13 13.96
N LYS A 443 28.23 -8.92 14.32
CA LYS A 443 28.99 -7.99 15.15
C LYS A 443 29.24 -8.53 16.57
N ALA A 444 28.27 -9.30 17.11
CA ALA A 444 28.39 -10.00 18.38
C ALA A 444 29.28 -11.28 18.35
N GLY A 445 29.75 -11.72 17.15
CA GLY A 445 30.55 -12.92 16.97
C GLY A 445 29.78 -14.24 17.00
N ASN A 446 28.45 -14.22 17.01
CA ASN A 446 27.56 -15.38 17.12
C ASN A 446 27.31 -16.05 15.76
N ILE A 447 28.35 -16.63 15.14
CA ILE A 447 28.35 -17.08 13.73
C ILE A 447 27.21 -18.07 13.41
N SER A 448 26.95 -19.04 14.30
CA SER A 448 25.81 -19.96 14.10
C SER A 448 24.47 -19.24 14.02
N LYS A 449 24.25 -18.24 14.89
CA LYS A 449 23.03 -17.43 14.89
C LYS A 449 22.92 -16.52 13.65
N VAL A 450 24.05 -16.04 13.10
CA VAL A 450 24.08 -15.35 11.79
C VAL A 450 23.45 -16.22 10.72
N HIS A 451 23.90 -17.49 10.64
CA HIS A 451 23.37 -18.41 9.65
C HIS A 451 21.88 -18.75 9.88
N GLN A 452 21.45 -18.84 11.14
CA GLN A 452 20.05 -19.07 11.46
C GLN A 452 19.17 -17.87 11.02
N ALA A 453 19.57 -16.63 11.34
CA ALA A 453 18.84 -15.44 10.93
C ALA A 453 18.82 -15.26 9.39
N ARG A 454 19.97 -15.53 8.72
CA ARG A 454 20.01 -15.52 7.25
C ARG A 454 19.10 -16.58 6.62
N ALA A 455 18.91 -17.72 7.26
CA ALA A 455 18.00 -18.73 6.76
C ALA A 455 16.55 -18.22 6.76
N GLU A 456 16.08 -17.60 7.84
CA GLU A 456 14.75 -16.99 7.91
C GLU A 456 14.60 -15.88 6.85
N TYR A 457 15.60 -15.02 6.71
CA TYR A 457 15.62 -14.02 5.64
C TYR A 457 15.46 -14.65 4.26
N PHE A 458 16.21 -15.70 3.92
CA PHE A 458 16.11 -16.35 2.62
C PHE A 458 14.78 -17.10 2.43
N VAL A 459 14.17 -17.62 3.50
CA VAL A 459 12.80 -18.18 3.43
C VAL A 459 11.80 -17.11 3.01
N LEU A 460 11.90 -15.90 3.58
CA LEU A 460 11.00 -14.79 3.24
C LEU A 460 11.25 -14.21 1.84
N LEU A 461 12.46 -14.40 1.31
CA LEU A 461 12.79 -14.11 -0.09
C LEU A 461 12.42 -15.24 -1.05
N GLY A 462 11.90 -16.39 -0.56
CA GLY A 462 11.61 -17.57 -1.39
C GLY A 462 12.85 -18.28 -1.95
N ASP A 463 14.05 -18.01 -1.43
CA ASP A 463 15.29 -18.72 -1.81
C ASP A 463 15.54 -19.89 -0.83
N PHE A 464 14.70 -20.92 -0.95
CA PHE A 464 14.75 -22.09 -0.07
C PHE A 464 16.07 -22.85 -0.18
N ARG A 465 16.76 -22.80 -1.32
CA ARG A 465 18.06 -23.41 -1.50
C ARG A 465 19.10 -22.73 -0.62
N LYS A 466 19.18 -21.40 -0.64
CA LYS A 466 20.07 -20.66 0.25
C LYS A 466 19.68 -20.80 1.72
N ALA A 467 18.38 -20.78 2.03
CA ALA A 467 17.89 -20.98 3.39
C ALA A 467 18.42 -22.31 3.99
N ARG A 468 18.25 -23.43 3.27
CA ARG A 468 18.79 -24.73 3.69
C ARG A 468 20.31 -24.72 3.85
N GLN A 469 21.03 -24.13 2.91
CA GLN A 469 22.48 -24.01 2.99
C GLN A 469 22.92 -23.28 4.27
N GLN A 470 22.23 -22.19 4.62
CA GLN A 470 22.51 -21.44 5.84
C GLN A 470 22.27 -22.31 7.09
N LEU A 471 21.14 -23.03 7.16
CA LEU A 471 20.86 -23.94 8.28
C LEU A 471 21.87 -25.09 8.38
N GLN A 472 22.36 -25.60 7.26
CA GLN A 472 23.40 -26.63 7.24
C GLN A 472 24.75 -26.08 7.78
N TYR A 473 25.09 -24.79 7.49
CA TYR A 473 26.27 -24.15 8.09
C TYR A 473 26.09 -23.98 9.60
N ALA A 474 24.93 -23.50 10.05
CA ALA A 474 24.61 -23.40 11.47
C ALA A 474 24.78 -24.77 12.18
N LEU A 475 24.16 -25.80 11.60
CA LEU A 475 24.23 -27.18 12.14
C LEU A 475 25.64 -27.68 12.26
N ARG A 476 26.48 -27.49 11.23
CA ARG A 476 27.90 -27.89 11.27
C ARG A 476 28.67 -27.19 12.41
N ILE A 477 28.52 -25.86 12.52
CA ILE A 477 29.15 -25.07 13.58
C ILE A 477 28.73 -25.57 14.97
N GLU A 478 27.45 -25.83 15.18
CA GLU A 478 26.94 -26.32 16.48
C GLU A 478 27.47 -27.72 16.78
N THR A 479 27.49 -28.62 15.77
CA THR A 479 28.06 -29.98 15.94
C THR A 479 29.54 -29.91 16.25
N ASP A 480 30.34 -29.13 15.53
CA ASP A 480 31.81 -28.98 15.75
C ASP A 480 32.10 -28.36 17.14
N ASN A 481 31.23 -27.52 17.65
CA ASN A 481 31.33 -26.95 19.01
C ASN A 481 30.79 -27.86 20.12
N GLY A 482 30.28 -29.05 19.79
CA GLY A 482 29.79 -30.01 20.78
C GLY A 482 28.44 -29.58 21.41
N ALA A 483 27.59 -28.90 20.65
CA ALA A 483 26.30 -28.42 21.11
C ALA A 483 25.42 -29.56 21.64
N ALA A 484 24.49 -29.22 22.56
CA ALA A 484 23.55 -30.18 23.08
C ALA A 484 22.68 -30.79 21.96
N PRO A 485 22.34 -32.10 22.03
CA PRO A 485 21.55 -32.77 20.99
C PRO A 485 20.19 -32.08 20.63
N VAL A 486 19.63 -31.35 21.58
CA VAL A 486 18.39 -30.57 21.38
C VAL A 486 18.60 -29.43 20.35
N VAL A 487 19.76 -28.77 20.35
CA VAL A 487 20.10 -27.70 19.40
C VAL A 487 20.21 -28.27 17.99
N GLU A 488 20.95 -29.36 17.82
CA GLU A 488 21.08 -30.04 16.53
C GLU A 488 19.70 -30.54 16.01
N SER A 489 18.90 -31.14 16.89
CA SER A 489 17.56 -31.62 16.52
C SER A 489 16.66 -30.50 16.03
N ARG A 490 16.69 -29.32 16.67
CA ARG A 490 15.95 -28.12 16.25
C ARG A 490 16.40 -27.65 14.87
N LEU A 491 17.69 -27.58 14.61
CA LEU A 491 18.22 -27.15 13.30
C LEU A 491 17.84 -28.15 12.18
N ARG A 492 17.91 -29.45 12.46
CA ARG A 492 17.46 -30.49 11.51
C ARG A 492 15.96 -30.38 11.25
N GLN A 493 15.16 -30.07 12.26
CA GLN A 493 13.73 -29.81 12.09
C GLN A 493 13.48 -28.59 11.20
N LYS A 494 14.15 -27.44 11.44
CA LYS A 494 14.05 -26.26 10.58
C LYS A 494 14.42 -26.55 9.12
N ILE A 495 15.43 -27.36 8.88
CA ILE A 495 15.79 -27.79 7.51
C ILE A 495 14.61 -28.51 6.84
N ARG A 496 13.96 -29.45 7.54
CA ARG A 496 12.79 -30.16 6.98
C ARG A 496 11.58 -29.22 6.75
N GLU A 497 11.36 -28.26 7.65
CA GLU A 497 10.30 -27.26 7.50
C GLU A 497 10.50 -26.39 6.25
N VAL A 498 11.75 -25.99 5.97
CA VAL A 498 12.09 -25.24 4.76
C VAL A 498 11.89 -26.08 3.50
N GLU A 499 12.21 -27.37 3.53
CA GLU A 499 11.96 -28.32 2.42
C GLU A 499 10.46 -28.49 2.16
N GLN A 500 9.66 -28.66 3.21
CA GLN A 500 8.20 -28.77 3.12
C GLN A 500 7.59 -27.48 2.54
N LYS A 501 7.99 -26.31 3.05
CA LYS A 501 7.49 -25.01 2.56
C LYS A 501 7.83 -24.80 1.07
N GLN A 502 9.00 -25.25 0.64
CA GLN A 502 9.36 -25.22 -0.79
C GLN A 502 8.39 -26.05 -1.62
N LEU A 503 8.03 -27.26 -1.18
CA LEU A 503 7.09 -28.14 -1.88
C LEU A 503 5.68 -27.54 -1.94
N GLU A 504 5.21 -26.94 -0.84
CA GLU A 504 3.88 -26.31 -0.76
C GLU A 504 3.71 -25.12 -1.71
N LEU A 505 4.78 -24.40 -2.02
CA LEU A 505 4.75 -23.24 -2.93
C LEU A 505 5.02 -23.61 -4.39
N GLN A 506 5.50 -24.84 -4.67
CA GLN A 506 5.75 -25.35 -6.01
C GLN A 506 4.61 -26.22 -6.56
N GLY A 507 3.71 -26.72 -5.71
CA GLY A 507 2.52 -27.50 -6.05
C GLY A 507 1.26 -26.68 -6.12
#